data_2e8520a14ae787d3851f4bfbea95a70a
#
_entry.id   2e8520a14ae787d3851f4bfbea95a70a
#
_cell.length_a   1.000
_cell.length_b   1.000
_cell.length_c   1.000
_cell.angle_alpha   90.00
_cell.angle_beta   90.00
_cell.angle_gamma   90.00
#
_symmetry.space_group_name_H-M   'P 1'
#
loop_
_entity.id
_entity.type
_entity.pdbx_description
1 polymer ?
#
loop_
_entity_poly.entity_id
_entity_poly.type
_entity_poly.pdbx_seq_one_letter_code
_entity_poly.pdbx_strand_id
1 'polypeptide(L)'
;MTSSALKSIVITGASRGIGRATALALAAPGAALTLAARSVDLLEEVAAAIRAAGSTAVIAPCDVTIEAEVQRLTAQAADATGRIDLFVHSVGGALVAPVTQIAHADWDEQVRIHLTSLFLVCKHATPLMHGGGLLVYVASVAARQVFPGWSAYCAAKHGALGLLGAVREELRPHGVRVTALLPAATDTGLWNDVPGVWNRAAMLQPADVAAAIASLAACPPHVAVEELVIGHTAGRL
;
A
#
# COMPACT_ATOMS: atom_id res chain seq x y z
N MET A 1 0.06 -16.35 -24.04
CA MET A 1 -1.04 -16.37 -23.04
C MET A 1 -1.28 -14.94 -22.65
N THR A 2 -2.43 -14.37 -23.00
CA THR A 2 -2.79 -12.99 -22.69
C THR A 2 -2.89 -12.85 -21.17
N SER A 3 -2.11 -11.97 -20.58
CA SER A 3 -2.28 -11.54 -19.19
C SER A 3 -3.76 -11.19 -18.98
N SER A 4 -4.47 -11.90 -18.12
CA SER A 4 -5.83 -11.55 -17.77
C SER A 4 -5.81 -10.13 -17.21
N ALA A 5 -6.51 -9.21 -17.86
CA ALA A 5 -6.60 -7.84 -17.37
C ALA A 5 -7.15 -7.85 -15.94
N LEU A 6 -6.51 -7.10 -15.02
CA LEU A 6 -7.00 -6.94 -13.67
C LEU A 6 -8.38 -6.28 -13.70
N LYS A 7 -9.37 -6.92 -13.09
CA LYS A 7 -10.77 -6.43 -13.10
C LYS A 7 -11.15 -5.76 -11.80
N SER A 8 -10.63 -6.24 -10.66
CA SER A 8 -10.92 -5.68 -9.34
C SER A 8 -9.63 -5.30 -8.63
N ILE A 9 -9.44 -4.00 -8.44
CA ILE A 9 -8.24 -3.40 -7.83
C ILE A 9 -8.67 -2.60 -6.61
N VAL A 10 -8.08 -2.88 -5.45
CA VAL A 10 -8.31 -2.11 -4.22
C VAL A 10 -7.04 -1.37 -3.86
N ILE A 11 -7.17 -0.09 -3.55
CA ILE A 11 -6.04 0.75 -3.12
C ILE A 11 -6.43 1.50 -1.85
N THR A 12 -5.77 1.21 -0.74
CA THR A 12 -5.88 2.00 0.48
C THR A 12 -4.85 3.12 0.50
N GLY A 13 -5.16 4.25 1.15
CA GLY A 13 -4.34 5.45 1.06
C GLY A 13 -4.42 6.13 -0.31
N ALA A 14 -5.49 5.90 -1.07
CA ALA A 14 -5.63 6.33 -2.47
C ALA A 14 -5.79 7.86 -2.65
N SER A 15 -6.01 8.62 -1.58
CA SER A 15 -6.30 10.07 -1.66
C SER A 15 -5.07 10.94 -1.99
N ARG A 16 -3.84 10.47 -1.72
CA ARG A 16 -2.61 11.25 -1.92
C ARG A 16 -1.38 10.37 -2.11
N GLY A 17 -0.24 11.00 -2.41
CA GLY A 17 1.08 10.36 -2.44
C GLY A 17 1.14 9.12 -3.33
N ILE A 18 1.76 8.06 -2.82
CA ILE A 18 1.97 6.80 -3.54
C ILE A 18 0.64 6.14 -3.92
N GLY A 19 -0.34 6.10 -3.01
CA GLY A 19 -1.64 5.47 -3.29
C GLY A 19 -2.39 6.17 -4.44
N ARG A 20 -2.41 7.51 -4.45
CA ARG A 20 -2.99 8.29 -5.57
C ARG A 20 -2.26 8.01 -6.88
N ALA A 21 -0.93 8.06 -6.87
CA ALA A 21 -0.13 7.80 -8.07
C ALA A 21 -0.36 6.37 -8.60
N THR A 22 -0.46 5.39 -7.70
CA THR A 22 -0.77 3.99 -8.05
C THR A 22 -2.17 3.88 -8.68
N ALA A 23 -3.17 4.55 -8.10
CA ALA A 23 -4.53 4.51 -8.64
C ALA A 23 -4.59 5.05 -10.08
N LEU A 24 -3.89 6.15 -10.34
CA LEU A 24 -3.79 6.73 -11.68
C LEU A 24 -3.00 5.84 -12.66
N ALA A 25 -1.91 5.22 -12.20
CA ALA A 25 -1.08 4.35 -13.04
C ALA A 25 -1.76 3.02 -13.41
N LEU A 26 -2.68 2.54 -12.57
CA LEU A 26 -3.43 1.29 -12.80
C LEU A 26 -4.78 1.52 -13.49
N ALA A 27 -5.16 2.76 -13.72
CA ALA A 27 -6.38 3.09 -14.45
C ALA A 27 -6.26 2.64 -15.91
N ALA A 28 -7.16 1.74 -16.33
CA ALA A 28 -7.21 1.22 -17.69
C ALA A 28 -8.66 0.83 -18.03
N PRO A 29 -9.08 0.89 -19.32
CA PRO A 29 -10.41 0.46 -19.71
C PRO A 29 -10.73 -0.96 -19.25
N GLY A 30 -11.87 -1.15 -18.61
CA GLY A 30 -12.32 -2.44 -18.07
C GLY A 30 -11.82 -2.77 -16.66
N ALA A 31 -10.95 -1.97 -16.06
CA ALA A 31 -10.57 -2.09 -14.64
C ALA A 31 -11.59 -1.38 -13.74
N ALA A 32 -11.91 -1.99 -12.60
CA ALA A 32 -12.68 -1.37 -11.52
C ALA A 32 -11.75 -1.13 -10.33
N LEU A 33 -11.58 0.13 -9.97
CA LEU A 33 -10.74 0.55 -8.84
C LEU A 33 -11.61 0.94 -7.65
N THR A 34 -11.41 0.30 -6.52
CA THR A 34 -11.96 0.72 -5.22
C THR A 34 -10.91 1.53 -4.48
N LEU A 35 -11.20 2.81 -4.28
CA LEU A 35 -10.29 3.80 -3.70
C LEU A 35 -10.67 4.02 -2.24
N ALA A 36 -9.77 3.69 -1.32
CA ALA A 36 -10.03 3.80 0.10
C ALA A 36 -9.11 4.80 0.79
N ALA A 37 -9.68 5.73 1.53
CA ALA A 37 -9.03 6.66 2.44
C ALA A 37 -10.08 7.33 3.32
N ARG A 38 -9.66 8.14 4.30
CA ARG A 38 -10.57 8.89 5.19
C ARG A 38 -11.18 10.14 4.53
N SER A 39 -10.46 10.76 3.59
CA SER A 39 -10.86 12.03 2.96
C SER A 39 -11.67 11.76 1.69
N VAL A 40 -12.98 11.94 1.77
CA VAL A 40 -13.93 11.73 0.65
C VAL A 40 -13.63 12.67 -0.52
N ASP A 41 -13.44 13.95 -0.24
CA ASP A 41 -13.23 14.97 -1.30
C ASP A 41 -12.01 14.65 -2.16
N LEU A 42 -10.89 14.28 -1.51
CA LEU A 42 -9.68 13.88 -2.24
C LEU A 42 -9.84 12.56 -3.00
N LEU A 43 -10.69 11.64 -2.50
CA LEU A 43 -11.01 10.41 -3.24
C LEU A 43 -11.84 10.72 -4.48
N GLU A 44 -12.79 11.67 -4.42
CA GLU A 44 -13.59 12.06 -5.59
C GLU A 44 -12.72 12.72 -6.68
N GLU A 45 -11.75 13.56 -6.31
CA GLU A 45 -10.79 14.11 -7.29
C GLU A 45 -10.04 13.00 -8.03
N VAL A 46 -9.54 11.99 -7.30
CA VAL A 46 -8.84 10.85 -7.90
C VAL A 46 -9.78 10.01 -8.75
N ALA A 47 -10.99 9.74 -8.25
CA ALA A 47 -12.01 8.96 -8.95
C ALA A 47 -12.44 9.63 -10.26
N ALA A 48 -12.58 10.97 -10.29
CA ALA A 48 -12.88 11.72 -11.50
C ALA A 48 -11.81 11.54 -12.58
N ALA A 49 -10.52 11.61 -12.19
CA ALA A 49 -9.41 11.40 -13.12
C ALA A 49 -9.38 9.94 -13.67
N ILE A 50 -9.67 8.95 -12.82
CA ILE A 50 -9.73 7.53 -13.19
C ILE A 50 -10.89 7.28 -14.17
N ARG A 51 -12.08 7.84 -13.89
CA ARG A 51 -13.25 7.73 -14.77
C ARG A 51 -12.98 8.39 -16.12
N ALA A 52 -12.28 9.54 -16.15
CA ALA A 52 -11.88 10.20 -17.40
C ALA A 52 -10.89 9.35 -18.22
N ALA A 53 -10.11 8.48 -17.61
CA ALA A 53 -9.24 7.50 -18.28
C ALA A 53 -9.98 6.22 -18.74
N GLY A 54 -11.31 6.14 -18.58
CA GLY A 54 -12.14 5.02 -19.04
C GLY A 54 -12.23 3.84 -18.06
N SER A 55 -11.77 4.00 -16.83
CA SER A 55 -11.92 2.99 -15.76
C SER A 55 -13.15 3.26 -14.91
N THR A 56 -13.64 2.22 -14.22
CA THR A 56 -14.62 2.40 -13.14
C THR A 56 -13.89 2.75 -11.85
N ALA A 57 -14.37 3.78 -11.14
CA ALA A 57 -13.84 4.14 -9.83
C ALA A 57 -14.97 4.20 -8.80
N VAL A 58 -14.80 3.44 -7.72
CA VAL A 58 -15.67 3.42 -6.56
C VAL A 58 -14.90 3.99 -5.38
N ILE A 59 -15.48 4.95 -4.68
CA ILE A 59 -14.87 5.46 -3.43
C ILE A 59 -15.43 4.68 -2.24
N ALA A 60 -14.54 4.37 -1.31
CA ALA A 60 -14.84 3.66 -0.07
C ALA A 60 -14.18 4.40 1.10
N PRO A 61 -14.87 5.34 1.76
CA PRO A 61 -14.37 5.99 2.95
C PRO A 61 -14.02 4.93 4.01
N CYS A 62 -12.74 4.89 4.43
CA CYS A 62 -12.25 3.83 5.30
C CYS A 62 -11.06 4.31 6.14
N ASP A 63 -11.16 4.13 7.45
CA ASP A 63 -10.01 4.07 8.34
C ASP A 63 -9.57 2.60 8.45
N VAL A 64 -8.43 2.28 7.85
CA VAL A 64 -7.88 0.92 7.80
C VAL A 64 -7.48 0.36 9.16
N THR A 65 -7.51 1.17 10.21
CA THR A 65 -7.25 0.75 11.59
C THR A 65 -8.52 0.28 12.31
N ILE A 66 -9.68 0.40 11.66
CA ILE A 66 -10.98 -0.04 12.19
C ILE A 66 -11.43 -1.28 11.43
N GLU A 67 -11.48 -2.43 12.12
CA GLU A 67 -11.74 -3.73 11.50
C GLU A 67 -13.04 -3.77 10.70
N ALA A 68 -14.15 -3.26 11.26
CA ALA A 68 -15.44 -3.23 10.59
C ALA A 68 -15.42 -2.42 9.28
N GLU A 69 -14.56 -1.40 9.19
CA GLU A 69 -14.41 -0.60 7.98
C GLU A 69 -13.60 -1.34 6.91
N VAL A 70 -12.55 -2.06 7.30
CA VAL A 70 -11.78 -2.92 6.38
C VAL A 70 -12.65 -4.06 5.86
N GLN A 71 -13.45 -4.69 6.72
CA GLN A 71 -14.39 -5.73 6.32
C GLN A 71 -15.40 -5.20 5.28
N ARG A 72 -15.99 -4.02 5.52
CA ARG A 72 -16.92 -3.38 4.58
C ARG A 72 -16.23 -3.02 3.25
N LEU A 73 -15.02 -2.46 3.30
CA LEU A 73 -14.22 -2.14 2.12
C LEU A 73 -14.00 -3.38 1.23
N THR A 74 -13.54 -4.48 1.82
CA THR A 74 -13.22 -5.69 1.06
C THR A 74 -14.46 -6.37 0.48
N ALA A 75 -15.57 -6.38 1.19
CA ALA A 75 -16.86 -6.85 0.68
C ALA A 75 -17.31 -6.01 -0.51
N GLN A 76 -17.34 -4.67 -0.38
CA GLN A 76 -17.72 -3.75 -1.46
C GLN A 76 -16.83 -3.92 -2.70
N ALA A 77 -15.54 -4.14 -2.53
CA ALA A 77 -14.61 -4.34 -3.64
C ALA A 77 -14.85 -5.65 -4.40
N ALA A 78 -15.37 -6.67 -3.71
CA ALA A 78 -15.66 -7.97 -4.32
C ALA A 78 -17.07 -8.05 -4.94
N ASP A 79 -17.98 -7.14 -4.60
CA ASP A 79 -19.41 -7.21 -5.02
C ASP A 79 -19.58 -7.36 -6.54
N ALA A 80 -18.79 -6.66 -7.33
CA ALA A 80 -18.95 -6.65 -8.79
C ALA A 80 -18.32 -7.88 -9.49
N THR A 81 -17.31 -8.51 -8.89
CA THR A 81 -16.46 -9.52 -9.54
C THR A 81 -16.37 -10.83 -8.77
N GLY A 82 -16.87 -10.88 -7.54
CA GLY A 82 -16.76 -12.01 -6.62
C GLY A 82 -15.34 -12.19 -6.05
N ARG A 83 -14.36 -11.34 -6.42
CA ARG A 83 -12.95 -11.49 -6.02
C ARG A 83 -12.20 -10.17 -6.07
N ILE A 84 -11.01 -10.17 -5.46
CA ILE A 84 -10.03 -9.09 -5.57
C ILE A 84 -8.81 -9.62 -6.33
N ASP A 85 -8.46 -8.98 -7.46
CA ASP A 85 -7.29 -9.36 -8.27
C ASP A 85 -6.00 -8.72 -7.74
N LEU A 86 -6.09 -7.46 -7.32
CA LEU A 86 -4.97 -6.70 -6.77
C LEU A 86 -5.42 -5.89 -5.55
N PHE A 87 -4.72 -6.06 -4.46
CA PHE A 87 -4.86 -5.18 -3.28
C PHE A 87 -3.55 -4.45 -3.02
N VAL A 88 -3.57 -3.11 -3.05
CA VAL A 88 -2.41 -2.27 -2.70
C VAL A 88 -2.67 -1.58 -1.38
N HIS A 89 -1.92 -1.96 -0.34
CA HIS A 89 -1.98 -1.31 0.96
C HIS A 89 -0.89 -0.23 1.07
N SER A 90 -1.30 1.04 0.92
CA SER A 90 -0.41 2.21 0.85
C SER A 90 -0.77 3.27 1.89
N VAL A 91 -1.09 2.85 3.11
CA VAL A 91 -1.37 3.74 4.23
C VAL A 91 -0.17 3.84 5.15
N GLY A 92 0.09 5.03 5.66
CA GLY A 92 1.17 5.22 6.61
C GLY A 92 1.31 6.66 7.07
N GLY A 93 2.14 6.84 8.08
CA GLY A 93 2.61 8.09 8.65
C GLY A 93 4.04 7.89 9.14
N ALA A 94 4.69 8.92 9.60
CA ALA A 94 6.01 8.83 10.21
C ALA A 94 6.01 9.54 11.56
N LEU A 95 6.75 8.97 12.50
CA LEU A 95 7.10 9.59 13.76
C LEU A 95 8.62 9.62 13.88
N VAL A 96 9.17 10.78 14.08
CA VAL A 96 10.62 10.97 14.28
C VAL A 96 10.87 11.66 15.61
N ALA A 97 11.36 10.90 16.58
CA ALA A 97 11.73 11.38 17.91
C ALA A 97 12.74 10.42 18.55
N PRO A 98 13.61 10.91 19.46
CA PRO A 98 14.39 10.05 20.34
C PRO A 98 13.48 9.06 21.10
N VAL A 99 13.89 7.81 21.25
CA VAL A 99 13.06 6.77 21.91
C VAL A 99 12.57 7.17 23.30
N THR A 100 13.39 7.93 24.03
CA THR A 100 13.04 8.43 25.38
C THR A 100 11.97 9.53 25.38
N GLN A 101 11.64 10.08 24.23
CA GLN A 101 10.66 11.16 24.06
C GLN A 101 9.38 10.69 23.35
N ILE A 102 9.31 9.45 22.90
CA ILE A 102 8.11 8.89 22.27
C ILE A 102 7.07 8.64 23.36
N ALA A 103 5.92 9.30 23.23
CA ALA A 103 4.77 9.01 24.09
C ALA A 103 4.22 7.59 23.74
N HIS A 104 3.69 6.88 24.73
CA HIS A 104 3.11 5.55 24.52
C HIS A 104 2.00 5.55 23.46
N ALA A 105 1.16 6.59 23.48
CA ALA A 105 0.10 6.74 22.47
C ALA A 105 0.63 6.90 21.04
N ASP A 106 1.76 7.60 20.86
CA ASP A 106 2.39 7.77 19.56
C ASP A 106 3.04 6.45 19.06
N TRP A 107 3.61 5.69 19.99
CA TRP A 107 4.07 4.33 19.70
C TRP A 107 2.92 3.43 19.23
N ASP A 108 1.82 3.41 19.98
CA ASP A 108 0.65 2.61 19.65
C ASP A 108 0.06 3.02 18.29
N GLU A 109 0.06 4.31 17.97
CA GLU A 109 -0.39 4.80 16.66
C GLU A 109 0.50 4.28 15.51
N GLN A 110 1.83 4.25 15.68
CA GLN A 110 2.73 3.68 14.67
C GLN A 110 2.47 2.19 14.47
N VAL A 111 2.28 1.43 15.54
CA VAL A 111 1.91 0.01 15.45
C VAL A 111 0.54 -0.16 14.80
N ARG A 112 -0.44 0.66 15.20
CA ARG A 112 -1.81 0.61 14.70
C ARG A 112 -1.88 0.87 13.20
N ILE A 113 -1.20 1.94 12.72
CA ILE A 113 -1.30 2.36 11.32
C ILE A 113 -0.47 1.49 10.38
N HIS A 114 0.65 0.91 10.83
CA HIS A 114 1.55 0.16 9.95
C HIS A 114 1.44 -1.36 10.08
N LEU A 115 1.17 -1.87 11.26
CA LEU A 115 1.15 -3.31 11.52
C LEU A 115 -0.27 -3.84 11.70
N THR A 116 -1.06 -3.22 12.59
CA THR A 116 -2.45 -3.68 12.81
C THR A 116 -3.30 -3.49 11.55
N SER A 117 -3.19 -2.37 10.86
CA SER A 117 -3.93 -2.15 9.62
C SER A 117 -3.59 -3.19 8.53
N LEU A 118 -2.30 -3.55 8.40
CA LEU A 118 -1.88 -4.59 7.48
C LEU A 118 -2.46 -5.96 7.87
N PHE A 119 -2.46 -6.29 9.17
CA PHE A 119 -3.09 -7.51 9.68
C PHE A 119 -4.57 -7.55 9.31
N LEU A 120 -5.31 -6.47 9.52
CA LEU A 120 -6.74 -6.38 9.17
C LEU A 120 -6.97 -6.54 7.66
N VAL A 121 -6.13 -5.91 6.83
CA VAL A 121 -6.17 -6.10 5.37
C VAL A 121 -5.90 -7.56 5.01
N CYS A 122 -4.86 -8.19 5.55
CA CYS A 122 -4.59 -9.60 5.31
C CYS A 122 -5.78 -10.47 5.70
N LYS A 123 -6.35 -10.25 6.88
CA LYS A 123 -7.47 -11.02 7.42
C LYS A 123 -8.72 -10.98 6.53
N HIS A 124 -9.06 -9.80 5.98
CA HIS A 124 -10.33 -9.60 5.29
C HIS A 124 -10.22 -9.61 3.76
N ALA A 125 -9.07 -9.23 3.19
CA ALA A 125 -8.89 -9.23 1.74
C ALA A 125 -8.47 -10.60 1.18
N THR A 126 -7.60 -11.33 1.88
CA THR A 126 -7.00 -12.54 1.31
C THR A 126 -8.00 -13.67 1.03
N PRO A 127 -9.09 -13.87 1.82
CA PRO A 127 -10.13 -14.83 1.46
C PRO A 127 -10.83 -14.53 0.13
N LEU A 128 -10.79 -13.27 -0.32
CA LEU A 128 -11.38 -12.79 -1.58
C LEU A 128 -10.38 -12.78 -2.75
N MET A 129 -9.13 -13.17 -2.53
CA MET A 129 -8.03 -13.12 -3.51
C MET A 129 -7.72 -14.50 -4.12
N HIS A 130 -8.68 -15.39 -4.18
CA HIS A 130 -8.50 -16.74 -4.74
C HIS A 130 -8.16 -16.72 -6.24
N GLY A 131 -7.45 -17.76 -6.70
CA GLY A 131 -7.18 -17.96 -8.13
C GLY A 131 -6.16 -16.99 -8.74
N GLY A 132 -5.13 -16.54 -7.98
CA GLY A 132 -4.00 -15.78 -8.50
C GLY A 132 -3.98 -14.29 -8.16
N GLY A 133 -4.59 -13.86 -7.07
CA GLY A 133 -4.54 -12.49 -6.57
C GLY A 133 -3.13 -12.03 -6.18
N LEU A 134 -2.94 -10.72 -6.10
CA LEU A 134 -1.69 -10.09 -5.67
C LEU A 134 -1.97 -9.07 -4.56
N LEU A 135 -1.39 -9.29 -3.37
CA LEU A 135 -1.33 -8.32 -2.28
C LEU A 135 0.02 -7.59 -2.32
N VAL A 136 0.00 -6.28 -2.50
CA VAL A 136 1.19 -5.42 -2.41
C VAL A 136 1.08 -4.54 -1.17
N TYR A 137 2.04 -4.66 -0.26
CA TYR A 137 2.20 -3.75 0.86
C TYR A 137 3.31 -2.75 0.57
N VAL A 138 2.99 -1.46 0.61
CA VAL A 138 3.99 -0.40 0.52
C VAL A 138 4.66 -0.27 1.90
N ALA A 139 5.77 -0.98 2.04
CA ALA A 139 6.59 -0.99 3.25
C ALA A 139 7.49 0.25 3.34
N SER A 140 8.79 0.07 3.41
CA SER A 140 9.86 1.07 3.36
C SER A 140 11.20 0.35 3.44
N VAL A 141 12.29 0.97 3.01
CA VAL A 141 13.66 0.53 3.36
C VAL A 141 13.86 0.47 4.88
N ALA A 142 13.10 1.25 5.67
CA ALA A 142 13.07 1.20 7.12
C ALA A 142 12.54 -0.12 7.71
N ALA A 143 12.04 -1.04 6.87
CA ALA A 143 11.70 -2.41 7.26
C ALA A 143 12.92 -3.35 7.24
N ARG A 144 14.07 -2.93 6.72
CA ARG A 144 15.34 -3.67 6.65
C ARG A 144 16.52 -2.89 7.21
N GLN A 145 16.34 -1.60 7.41
CA GLN A 145 17.36 -0.68 7.92
C GLN A 145 16.80 0.08 9.09
N VAL A 146 17.68 0.65 9.89
CA VAL A 146 17.29 1.45 11.04
C VAL A 146 17.88 2.86 10.94
N PHE A 147 17.15 3.83 11.44
CA PHE A 147 17.55 5.23 11.43
C PHE A 147 17.38 5.81 12.84
N PRO A 148 18.35 6.60 13.33
CA PRO A 148 18.19 7.31 14.61
C PRO A 148 16.92 8.16 14.61
N GLY A 149 16.15 8.09 15.68
CA GLY A 149 14.88 8.81 15.81
C GLY A 149 13.66 8.13 15.18
N TRP A 150 13.84 7.04 14.44
CA TRP A 150 12.74 6.34 13.75
C TRP A 150 12.34 5.02 14.41
N SER A 151 12.63 4.85 15.70
CA SER A 151 12.50 3.54 16.38
C SER A 151 11.10 2.94 16.28
N ALA A 152 10.04 3.70 16.53
CA ALA A 152 8.66 3.21 16.46
C ALA A 152 8.26 2.85 15.02
N TYR A 153 8.59 3.69 14.06
CA TYR A 153 8.35 3.43 12.64
C TYR A 153 9.11 2.19 12.15
N CYS A 154 10.43 2.10 12.45
CA CYS A 154 11.23 0.94 12.08
C CYS A 154 10.69 -0.35 12.70
N ALA A 155 10.32 -0.33 13.98
CA ALA A 155 9.76 -1.49 14.66
C ALA A 155 8.48 -1.98 13.97
N ALA A 156 7.55 -1.07 13.68
CA ALA A 156 6.31 -1.41 13.00
C ALA A 156 6.54 -1.94 11.57
N LYS A 157 7.47 -1.33 10.81
CA LYS A 157 7.81 -1.76 9.44
C LYS A 157 8.55 -3.10 9.40
N HIS A 158 9.45 -3.39 10.37
CA HIS A 158 10.08 -4.71 10.52
C HIS A 158 9.03 -5.78 10.89
N GLY A 159 8.12 -5.47 11.84
CA GLY A 159 7.02 -6.36 12.22
C GLY A 159 6.11 -6.68 11.03
N ALA A 160 5.85 -5.70 10.17
CA ALA A 160 5.06 -5.88 8.96
C ALA A 160 5.70 -6.89 7.98
N LEU A 161 7.03 -6.90 7.81
CA LEU A 161 7.70 -7.91 6.98
C LEU A 161 7.58 -9.31 7.58
N GLY A 162 7.67 -9.45 8.90
CA GLY A 162 7.45 -10.72 9.59
C GLY A 162 6.05 -11.27 9.35
N LEU A 163 5.02 -10.41 9.51
CA LEU A 163 3.63 -10.76 9.20
C LEU A 163 3.47 -11.19 7.74
N LEU A 164 3.97 -10.41 6.79
CA LEU A 164 3.86 -10.74 5.36
C LEU A 164 4.57 -12.03 5.01
N GLY A 165 5.70 -12.35 5.66
CA GLY A 165 6.40 -13.62 5.47
C GLY A 165 5.53 -14.80 5.82
N ALA A 166 4.85 -14.78 6.97
CA ALA A 166 3.92 -15.83 7.40
C ALA A 166 2.71 -15.92 6.44
N VAL A 167 2.05 -14.80 6.18
CA VAL A 167 0.88 -14.73 5.29
C VAL A 167 1.21 -15.23 3.88
N ARG A 168 2.41 -14.98 3.37
CA ARG A 168 2.86 -15.48 2.07
C ARG A 168 2.87 -16.99 2.00
N GLU A 169 3.43 -17.65 3.02
CA GLU A 169 3.46 -19.11 3.06
C GLU A 169 2.07 -19.73 3.22
N GLU A 170 1.20 -19.11 4.03
CA GLU A 170 -0.20 -19.53 4.19
C GLU A 170 -0.99 -19.43 2.88
N LEU A 171 -0.71 -18.42 2.05
CA LEU A 171 -1.46 -18.15 0.83
C LEU A 171 -0.87 -18.81 -0.43
N ARG A 172 0.37 -19.31 -0.36
CA ARG A 172 1.04 -19.98 -1.48
C ARG A 172 0.23 -21.13 -2.08
N PRO A 173 -0.39 -22.03 -1.28
CA PRO A 173 -1.24 -23.10 -1.82
C PRO A 173 -2.49 -22.59 -2.55
N HIS A 174 -2.92 -21.37 -2.28
CA HIS A 174 -4.10 -20.75 -2.91
C HIS A 174 -3.75 -19.92 -4.15
N GLY A 175 -2.47 -19.90 -4.56
CA GLY A 175 -1.99 -19.15 -5.71
C GLY A 175 -2.01 -17.63 -5.53
N VAL A 176 -2.14 -17.13 -4.29
CA VAL A 176 -2.10 -15.70 -3.98
C VAL A 176 -0.65 -15.27 -3.74
N ARG A 177 -0.25 -14.21 -4.43
CA ARG A 177 1.09 -13.63 -4.31
C ARG A 177 1.07 -12.50 -3.29
N VAL A 178 2.10 -12.41 -2.48
CA VAL A 178 2.24 -11.38 -1.44
C VAL A 178 3.61 -10.71 -1.58
N THR A 179 3.60 -9.41 -1.88
CA THR A 179 4.80 -8.62 -2.14
C THR A 179 4.95 -7.50 -1.12
N ALA A 180 6.12 -7.38 -0.52
CA ALA A 180 6.54 -6.19 0.19
C ALA A 180 7.33 -5.28 -0.78
N LEU A 181 6.83 -4.08 -1.07
CA LEU A 181 7.57 -3.06 -1.80
C LEU A 181 8.25 -2.14 -0.79
N LEU A 182 9.57 -2.01 -0.87
CA LEU A 182 10.41 -1.26 0.06
C LEU A 182 10.99 -0.02 -0.63
N PRO A 183 10.21 1.06 -0.78
CA PRO A 183 10.75 2.30 -1.34
C PRO A 183 11.69 2.98 -0.33
N ALA A 184 12.73 3.61 -0.86
CA ALA A 184 13.49 4.64 -0.17
C ALA A 184 12.61 5.90 0.02
N ALA A 185 13.19 6.98 0.56
CA ALA A 185 12.50 8.25 0.72
C ALA A 185 11.78 8.65 -0.59
N THR A 186 10.49 8.89 -0.48
CA THR A 186 9.61 9.22 -1.60
C THR A 186 8.98 10.58 -1.35
N ASP A 187 9.06 11.50 -2.28
CA ASP A 187 8.56 12.88 -2.17
C ASP A 187 7.04 12.94 -2.07
N THR A 188 6.54 12.89 -0.86
CA THR A 188 5.12 12.96 -0.52
C THR A 188 4.88 13.97 0.58
N GLY A 189 3.60 14.29 0.85
CA GLY A 189 3.23 15.14 1.99
C GLY A 189 3.64 14.60 3.36
N LEU A 190 4.04 13.33 3.47
CA LEU A 190 4.57 12.76 4.71
C LEU A 190 5.77 13.55 5.24
N TRP A 191 6.63 14.04 4.37
CA TRP A 191 7.84 14.78 4.74
C TRP A 191 7.57 16.20 5.25
N ASN A 192 6.35 16.72 5.12
CA ASN A 192 5.99 18.02 5.68
C ASN A 192 5.96 17.99 7.21
N ASP A 193 5.66 16.81 7.76
CA ASP A 193 5.53 16.60 9.22
C ASP A 193 6.80 15.98 9.83
N VAL A 194 7.81 15.65 9.00
CA VAL A 194 9.09 15.07 9.46
C VAL A 194 10.08 16.21 9.75
N PRO A 195 10.56 16.34 11.00
CA PRO A 195 11.51 17.38 11.37
C PRO A 195 12.83 17.29 10.57
N GLY A 196 13.39 18.43 10.17
CA GLY A 196 14.65 18.50 9.46
C GLY A 196 14.56 19.20 8.11
N VAL A 197 15.69 19.31 7.44
CA VAL A 197 15.80 19.83 6.07
C VAL A 197 16.12 18.65 5.15
N TRP A 198 15.23 18.39 4.21
CA TRP A 198 15.31 17.22 3.35
C TRP A 198 15.51 17.63 1.90
N ASN A 199 16.47 16.99 1.22
CA ASN A 199 16.67 17.18 -0.22
C ASN A 199 15.59 16.43 -1.00
N ARG A 200 14.42 17.06 -1.19
CA ARG A 200 13.28 16.48 -1.89
C ARG A 200 13.61 16.08 -3.34
N ALA A 201 14.57 16.75 -3.98
CA ALA A 201 15.00 16.42 -5.34
C ALA A 201 15.79 15.10 -5.44
N ALA A 202 16.34 14.61 -4.32
CA ALA A 202 17.00 13.31 -4.24
C ALA A 202 16.07 12.19 -3.73
N MET A 203 14.77 12.45 -3.62
CA MET A 203 13.77 11.45 -3.29
C MET A 203 13.15 10.82 -4.54
N LEU A 204 12.67 9.59 -4.41
CA LEU A 204 11.77 9.00 -5.41
C LEU A 204 10.52 9.86 -5.56
N GLN A 205 9.96 9.89 -6.75
CA GLN A 205 8.62 10.44 -6.95
C GLN A 205 7.54 9.36 -6.69
N PRO A 206 6.35 9.72 -6.24
CA PRO A 206 5.24 8.77 -6.11
C PRO A 206 4.97 7.95 -7.38
N ALA A 207 5.22 8.54 -8.55
CA ALA A 207 5.08 7.88 -9.85
C ALA A 207 6.09 6.74 -10.04
N ASP A 208 7.31 6.84 -9.50
CA ASP A 208 8.32 5.77 -9.58
C ASP A 208 7.86 4.53 -8.80
N VAL A 209 7.29 4.76 -7.62
CA VAL A 209 6.73 3.70 -6.78
C VAL A 209 5.50 3.08 -7.45
N ALA A 210 4.65 3.89 -8.05
CA ALA A 210 3.48 3.43 -8.79
C ALA A 210 3.86 2.58 -10.01
N ALA A 211 4.91 2.96 -10.75
CA ALA A 211 5.43 2.17 -11.87
C ALA A 211 5.96 0.81 -11.42
N ALA A 212 6.64 0.74 -10.27
CA ALA A 212 7.07 -0.52 -9.68
C ALA A 212 5.87 -1.41 -9.33
N ILE A 213 4.80 -0.86 -8.74
CA ILE A 213 3.57 -1.60 -8.43
C ILE A 213 2.90 -2.11 -9.72
N ALA A 214 2.83 -1.30 -10.76
CA ALA A 214 2.29 -1.71 -12.06
C ALA A 214 3.10 -2.85 -12.68
N SER A 215 4.43 -2.82 -12.56
CA SER A 215 5.31 -3.90 -13.01
C SER A 215 5.08 -5.20 -12.24
N LEU A 216 4.88 -5.14 -10.91
CA LEU A 216 4.53 -6.31 -10.10
C LEU A 216 3.17 -6.90 -10.52
N ALA A 217 2.20 -6.04 -10.80
CA ALA A 217 0.88 -6.45 -11.28
C ALA A 217 0.93 -7.14 -12.65
N ALA A 218 1.86 -6.74 -13.52
CA ALA A 218 2.06 -7.32 -14.85
C ALA A 218 2.85 -8.65 -14.84
N CYS A 219 3.45 -9.05 -13.71
CA CYS A 219 4.16 -10.33 -13.61
C CYS A 219 3.23 -11.50 -13.87
N PRO A 220 3.69 -12.55 -14.60
CA PRO A 220 2.92 -13.77 -14.80
C PRO A 220 2.48 -14.40 -13.46
N PRO A 221 1.31 -15.06 -13.39
CA PRO A 221 0.77 -15.58 -12.13
C PRO A 221 1.67 -16.57 -11.38
N HIS A 222 2.55 -17.27 -12.08
CA HIS A 222 3.50 -18.22 -11.50
C HIS A 222 4.78 -17.55 -10.98
N VAL A 223 4.96 -16.24 -11.22
CA VAL A 223 6.13 -15.48 -10.74
C VAL A 223 5.75 -14.72 -9.47
N ALA A 224 6.39 -15.06 -8.37
CA ALA A 224 6.25 -14.35 -7.10
C ALA A 224 7.47 -13.46 -6.85
N VAL A 225 7.26 -12.15 -6.77
CA VAL A 225 8.26 -11.21 -6.27
C VAL A 225 7.94 -10.99 -4.79
N GLU A 226 8.75 -11.51 -3.91
CA GLU A 226 8.47 -11.47 -2.46
C GLU A 226 8.80 -10.11 -1.84
N GLU A 227 9.93 -9.54 -2.26
CA GLU A 227 10.34 -8.20 -1.86
C GLU A 227 10.92 -7.46 -3.07
N LEU A 228 10.61 -6.18 -3.17
CA LEU A 228 11.18 -5.29 -4.18
C LEU A 228 11.68 -4.02 -3.49
N VAL A 229 12.99 -3.80 -3.52
CA VAL A 229 13.62 -2.58 -2.98
C VAL A 229 13.86 -1.61 -4.13
N ILE A 230 13.38 -0.38 -3.99
CA ILE A 230 13.63 0.68 -4.96
C ILE A 230 14.18 1.92 -4.26
N GLY A 231 15.13 2.58 -4.89
CA GLY A 231 15.78 3.77 -4.36
C GLY A 231 16.21 4.75 -5.43
N HIS A 232 16.51 5.97 -5.04
CA HIS A 232 17.04 6.98 -5.93
C HIS A 232 18.53 6.70 -6.26
N THR A 233 18.95 6.93 -7.49
CA THR A 233 20.35 6.67 -7.93
C THR A 233 21.36 7.57 -7.23
N ALA A 234 20.95 8.72 -6.70
CA ALA A 234 21.78 9.58 -5.86
C ALA A 234 22.12 8.96 -4.49
N GLY A 235 21.59 7.78 -4.17
CA GLY A 235 21.81 7.09 -2.93
C GLY A 235 20.70 7.28 -1.91
N ARG A 236 21.04 7.08 -0.63
CA ARG A 236 20.10 7.19 0.50
C ARG A 236 20.16 8.60 1.07
N LEU A 237 19.03 9.12 1.47
CA LEU A 237 18.93 10.37 2.25
C LEU A 237 19.38 10.11 3.69
#